data_0a3532064d394419e9fa96af2bc49ce9
#
_entry.id   0a3532064d394419e9fa96af2bc49ce9
#
_cell.length_a   1.000
_cell.length_b   1.000
_cell.length_c   1.000
_cell.angle_alpha   90.00
_cell.angle_beta   90.00
_cell.angle_gamma   90.00
#
_symmetry.space_group_name_H-M   'P 1'
#
loop_
_entity.id
_entity.type
_entity.pdbx_description
1 polymer ?
#
loop_
_entity_poly.entity_id
_entity_poly.type
_entity_poly.pdbx_seq_one_letter_code
_entity_poly.pdbx_strand_id
1 'polypeptide(L)'
;MGPAGSLTGVRIAVTGSTGTLGSQVVGLLAASAGHDVVALARRPEAVAAGLGARVRGSGVVSAVYADYDDLSSLRAALVGVDVLVFVSGDGEAARMLVQHQNVVRAAVDAGVGHVVYLSGVDADVASPFCYAFTNGWTERLLEGSGLPFSFARASLFTEFFAAFLRPALVSGELRVPAGEGRVSLVSRSDVGRCLAALALLPPSGRHHDLTGPASSTLETVAQVLSGIAGRPVRYTDVPPPALAEELARAGEDPWWTYAYCSMFASIREDRWSEASQEVLRLTGRAPAALDVVVRATA
;
A
#
# COMPACT_ATOMS: atom_id res chain seq x y z
N MET A 1 -27.97 -2.41 -0.94
CA MET A 1 -27.93 -1.37 -2.00
C MET A 1 -26.46 -0.97 -2.12
N GLY A 2 -25.78 -1.25 -3.25
CA GLY A 2 -24.45 -0.75 -3.53
C GLY A 2 -24.47 0.79 -3.64
N PRO A 3 -23.31 1.46 -3.47
CA PRO A 3 -23.25 2.91 -3.62
C PRO A 3 -23.74 3.29 -5.03
N ALA A 4 -24.58 4.30 -5.11
CA ALA A 4 -25.08 4.82 -6.38
C ALA A 4 -23.89 5.28 -7.23
N GLY A 5 -23.71 4.67 -8.43
CA GLY A 5 -22.63 5.00 -9.36
C GLY A 5 -21.58 3.91 -9.57
N SER A 6 -21.74 2.69 -9.05
CA SER A 6 -20.80 1.58 -9.31
C SER A 6 -20.75 1.24 -10.82
N LEU A 7 -19.54 1.10 -11.36
CA LEU A 7 -19.29 0.67 -12.73
C LEU A 7 -19.71 -0.81 -12.91
N THR A 8 -20.19 -1.18 -14.09
CA THR A 8 -20.52 -2.57 -14.44
C THR A 8 -19.93 -2.94 -15.79
N GLY A 9 -19.52 -4.20 -15.96
CA GLY A 9 -19.01 -4.69 -17.23
C GLY A 9 -17.62 -4.13 -17.61
N VAL A 10 -16.83 -3.65 -16.63
CA VAL A 10 -15.50 -3.07 -16.87
C VAL A 10 -14.39 -4.11 -16.80
N ARG A 11 -13.35 -3.89 -17.59
CA ARG A 11 -12.11 -4.64 -17.58
C ARG A 11 -11.08 -3.97 -16.67
N ILE A 12 -10.73 -4.62 -15.55
CA ILE A 12 -9.91 -4.06 -14.49
C ILE A 12 -8.57 -4.80 -14.45
N ALA A 13 -7.48 -4.09 -14.74
CA ALA A 13 -6.13 -4.62 -14.57
C ALA A 13 -5.57 -4.30 -13.19
N VAL A 14 -4.86 -5.26 -12.59
CA VAL A 14 -4.20 -5.08 -11.28
C VAL A 14 -2.72 -5.43 -11.43
N THR A 15 -1.84 -4.46 -11.16
CA THR A 15 -0.39 -4.70 -11.10
C THR A 15 0.02 -5.24 -9.72
N GLY A 16 1.23 -5.79 -9.61
CA GLY A 16 1.67 -6.38 -8.34
C GLY A 16 0.81 -7.55 -7.86
N SER A 17 0.10 -8.21 -8.78
CA SER A 17 -0.94 -9.21 -8.51
C SER A 17 -0.44 -10.49 -7.83
N THR A 18 0.86 -10.76 -7.83
CA THR A 18 1.49 -11.87 -7.08
C THR A 18 1.89 -11.49 -5.66
N GLY A 19 1.89 -10.20 -5.33
CA GLY A 19 2.18 -9.72 -3.98
C GLY A 19 0.98 -9.84 -3.04
N THR A 20 1.22 -9.64 -1.74
CA THR A 20 0.18 -9.78 -0.69
C THR A 20 -1.04 -8.90 -0.95
N LEU A 21 -0.83 -7.62 -1.27
CA LEU A 21 -1.91 -6.66 -1.47
C LEU A 21 -2.58 -6.85 -2.83
N GLY A 22 -1.79 -6.95 -3.92
CA GLY A 22 -2.34 -7.10 -5.26
C GLY A 22 -3.17 -8.36 -5.43
N SER A 23 -2.72 -9.51 -4.87
CA SER A 23 -3.50 -10.75 -4.89
C SER A 23 -4.82 -10.64 -4.12
N GLN A 24 -4.83 -9.91 -3.01
CA GLN A 24 -6.05 -9.62 -2.26
C GLN A 24 -7.02 -8.77 -3.08
N VAL A 25 -6.54 -7.72 -3.76
CA VAL A 25 -7.37 -6.86 -4.62
C VAL A 25 -7.96 -7.67 -5.77
N VAL A 26 -7.16 -8.49 -6.45
CA VAL A 26 -7.66 -9.41 -7.48
C VAL A 26 -8.78 -10.31 -6.95
N GLY A 27 -8.59 -10.91 -5.76
CA GLY A 27 -9.60 -11.78 -5.13
C GLY A 27 -10.90 -11.02 -4.80
N LEU A 28 -10.80 -9.79 -4.31
CA LEU A 28 -11.97 -8.95 -3.98
C LEU A 28 -12.74 -8.54 -5.24
N LEU A 29 -12.04 -8.13 -6.29
CA LEU A 29 -12.64 -7.76 -7.58
C LEU A 29 -13.28 -8.96 -8.26
N ALA A 30 -12.64 -10.12 -8.23
CA ALA A 30 -13.18 -11.38 -8.78
C ALA A 30 -14.44 -11.86 -8.04
N ALA A 31 -14.57 -11.53 -6.75
CA ALA A 31 -15.79 -11.83 -5.98
C ALA A 31 -16.95 -10.89 -6.32
N SER A 32 -16.67 -9.73 -6.92
CA SER A 32 -17.67 -8.79 -7.42
C SER A 32 -18.11 -9.24 -8.82
N ALA A 33 -19.36 -9.64 -8.95
CA ALA A 33 -19.88 -10.13 -10.23
C ALA A 33 -19.88 -9.06 -11.33
N GLY A 34 -19.66 -9.49 -12.59
CA GLY A 34 -19.86 -8.65 -13.77
C GLY A 34 -18.62 -7.86 -14.23
N HIS A 35 -17.41 -8.18 -13.75
CA HIS A 35 -16.16 -7.56 -14.18
C HIS A 35 -15.19 -8.59 -14.76
N ASP A 36 -14.35 -8.16 -15.73
CA ASP A 36 -13.20 -8.90 -16.24
C ASP A 36 -11.95 -8.43 -15.51
N VAL A 37 -11.34 -9.29 -14.71
CA VAL A 37 -10.16 -8.97 -13.90
C VAL A 37 -8.90 -9.52 -14.55
N VAL A 38 -7.94 -8.65 -14.83
CA VAL A 38 -6.66 -8.98 -15.44
C VAL A 38 -5.54 -8.83 -14.42
N ALA A 39 -5.00 -9.93 -13.95
CA ALA A 39 -3.88 -9.94 -13.02
C ALA A 39 -2.56 -9.80 -13.80
N LEU A 40 -1.87 -8.67 -13.66
CA LEU A 40 -0.61 -8.38 -14.34
C LEU A 40 0.56 -8.88 -13.49
N ALA A 41 1.41 -9.73 -14.06
CA ALA A 41 2.52 -10.35 -13.35
C ALA A 41 3.69 -10.69 -14.27
N ARG A 42 4.91 -10.66 -13.72
CA ARG A 42 6.12 -11.18 -14.41
C ARG A 42 6.10 -12.70 -14.57
N ARG A 43 5.32 -13.39 -13.76
CA ARG A 43 5.10 -14.84 -13.80
C ARG A 43 3.59 -15.12 -13.70
N PRO A 44 2.85 -15.07 -14.81
CA PRO A 44 1.39 -15.26 -14.81
C PRO A 44 0.94 -16.61 -14.20
N GLU A 45 1.75 -17.66 -14.36
CA GLU A 45 1.49 -18.99 -13.78
C GLU A 45 1.42 -18.96 -12.23
N ALA A 46 2.16 -18.08 -11.59
CA ALA A 46 2.14 -17.91 -10.13
C ALA A 46 0.82 -17.29 -9.63
N VAL A 47 0.13 -16.54 -10.47
CA VAL A 47 -1.18 -15.96 -10.13
C VAL A 47 -2.23 -17.07 -9.97
N ALA A 48 -2.29 -18.00 -10.90
CA ALA A 48 -3.23 -19.13 -10.86
C ALA A 48 -3.01 -20.01 -9.62
N ALA A 49 -1.76 -20.25 -9.25
CA ALA A 49 -1.41 -21.02 -8.05
C ALA A 49 -1.82 -20.28 -6.74
N GLY A 50 -1.68 -18.95 -6.71
CA GLY A 50 -2.01 -18.12 -5.54
C GLY A 50 -3.51 -17.85 -5.35
N LEU A 51 -4.28 -17.83 -6.42
CA LEU A 51 -5.72 -17.54 -6.40
C LEU A 51 -6.60 -18.77 -6.13
N GLY A 52 -6.11 -19.98 -6.32
CA GLY A 52 -6.80 -21.29 -6.30
C GLY A 52 -8.11 -21.39 -5.51
N ALA A 53 -8.09 -21.16 -4.19
CA ALA A 53 -9.28 -21.23 -3.33
C ALA A 53 -9.99 -19.89 -3.12
N ARG A 54 -9.40 -18.78 -3.52
CA ARG A 54 -9.91 -17.41 -3.25
C ARG A 54 -10.88 -16.92 -4.32
N VAL A 55 -10.81 -17.45 -5.54
CA VAL A 55 -11.73 -17.10 -6.64
C VAL A 55 -12.98 -17.96 -6.55
N ARG A 56 -13.89 -17.63 -5.65
CA ARG A 56 -15.24 -18.24 -5.56
C ARG A 56 -16.29 -17.23 -6.04
N GLY A 57 -16.07 -16.60 -7.18
CA GLY A 57 -17.00 -15.63 -7.77
C GLY A 57 -17.28 -15.94 -9.23
N SER A 58 -18.31 -15.31 -9.80
CA SER A 58 -18.66 -15.39 -11.22
C SER A 58 -17.77 -14.51 -12.12
N GLY A 59 -16.75 -13.82 -11.56
CA GLY A 59 -15.82 -12.99 -12.32
C GLY A 59 -14.76 -13.82 -13.04
N VAL A 60 -14.46 -13.45 -14.29
CA VAL A 60 -13.36 -14.04 -15.06
C VAL A 60 -12.06 -13.40 -14.60
N VAL A 61 -11.10 -14.22 -14.16
CA VAL A 61 -9.74 -13.75 -13.86
C VAL A 61 -8.80 -14.32 -14.89
N SER A 62 -8.13 -13.44 -15.62
CA SER A 62 -7.03 -13.79 -16.51
C SER A 62 -5.70 -13.32 -15.95
N ALA A 63 -4.62 -14.07 -16.18
CA ALA A 63 -3.27 -13.68 -15.82
C ALA A 63 -2.48 -13.33 -17.09
N VAL A 64 -1.86 -12.16 -17.12
CA VAL A 64 -1.16 -11.64 -18.28
C VAL A 64 0.26 -11.23 -17.89
N TYR A 65 1.24 -11.53 -18.74
CA TYR A 65 2.61 -11.11 -18.55
C TYR A 65 2.73 -9.58 -18.65
N ALA A 66 3.30 -8.98 -17.65
CA ALA A 66 3.69 -7.57 -17.62
C ALA A 66 4.88 -7.37 -16.68
N ASP A 67 5.90 -6.66 -17.14
CA ASP A 67 7.06 -6.26 -16.35
C ASP A 67 7.20 -4.74 -16.38
N TYR A 68 7.41 -4.12 -15.22
CA TYR A 68 7.61 -2.68 -15.11
C TYR A 68 8.88 -2.18 -15.84
N ASP A 69 9.86 -3.05 -16.03
CA ASP A 69 11.07 -2.75 -16.79
C ASP A 69 10.89 -2.96 -18.31
N ASP A 70 9.77 -3.55 -18.76
CA ASP A 70 9.42 -3.78 -20.17
C ASP A 70 8.16 -3.02 -20.58
N LEU A 71 8.35 -1.82 -21.11
CA LEU A 71 7.27 -0.96 -21.61
C LEU A 71 6.40 -1.66 -22.67
N SER A 72 6.98 -2.53 -23.50
CA SER A 72 6.24 -3.22 -24.56
C SER A 72 5.25 -4.23 -23.99
N SER A 73 5.65 -4.95 -22.94
CA SER A 73 4.78 -5.88 -22.21
C SER A 73 3.62 -5.15 -21.52
N LEU A 74 3.89 -4.00 -20.90
CA LEU A 74 2.87 -3.17 -20.26
C LEU A 74 1.85 -2.66 -21.27
N ARG A 75 2.29 -2.17 -22.44
CA ARG A 75 1.41 -1.71 -23.52
C ARG A 75 0.50 -2.84 -24.00
N ALA A 76 1.06 -4.01 -24.26
CA ALA A 76 0.28 -5.18 -24.70
C ALA A 76 -0.75 -5.61 -23.65
N ALA A 77 -0.36 -5.62 -22.38
CA ALA A 77 -1.20 -6.05 -21.27
C ALA A 77 -2.35 -5.08 -20.95
N LEU A 78 -2.20 -3.78 -21.27
CA LEU A 78 -3.21 -2.74 -20.98
C LEU A 78 -4.19 -2.49 -22.14
N VAL A 79 -4.08 -3.20 -23.27
CA VAL A 79 -5.05 -3.06 -24.38
C VAL A 79 -6.47 -3.41 -23.90
N GLY A 80 -7.39 -2.46 -24.09
CA GLY A 80 -8.80 -2.61 -23.73
C GLY A 80 -9.07 -2.65 -22.22
N VAL A 81 -8.13 -2.18 -21.40
CA VAL A 81 -8.33 -2.02 -19.96
C VAL A 81 -9.03 -0.70 -19.67
N ASP A 82 -10.15 -0.76 -18.96
CA ASP A 82 -10.91 0.41 -18.54
C ASP A 82 -10.35 1.03 -17.27
N VAL A 83 -9.96 0.18 -16.29
CA VAL A 83 -9.45 0.60 -14.98
C VAL A 83 -8.13 -0.11 -14.68
N LEU A 84 -7.13 0.65 -14.28
CA LEU A 84 -5.86 0.14 -13.80
C LEU A 84 -5.72 0.36 -12.30
N VAL A 85 -5.65 -0.71 -11.49
CA VAL A 85 -5.20 -0.62 -10.11
C VAL A 85 -3.69 -0.77 -10.10
N PHE A 86 -3.02 0.35 -9.87
CA PHE A 86 -1.57 0.42 -9.90
C PHE A 86 -0.98 0.27 -8.49
N VAL A 87 -0.46 -0.92 -8.20
CA VAL A 87 0.30 -1.26 -6.99
C VAL A 87 1.76 -1.37 -7.40
N SER A 88 2.62 -0.51 -6.85
CA SER A 88 4.05 -0.49 -7.15
C SER A 88 4.79 -1.71 -6.59
N GLY A 89 6.02 -1.93 -7.08
CA GLY A 89 6.97 -2.87 -6.48
C GLY A 89 7.75 -2.24 -5.33
N ASP A 90 8.70 -2.99 -4.80
CA ASP A 90 9.68 -2.53 -3.81
C ASP A 90 11.04 -2.30 -4.48
N GLY A 91 11.87 -1.47 -3.86
CA GLY A 91 13.26 -1.29 -4.24
C GLY A 91 13.72 0.17 -4.30
N GLU A 92 14.88 0.38 -4.90
CA GLU A 92 15.52 1.68 -4.98
C GLU A 92 14.65 2.72 -5.72
N ALA A 93 14.59 3.93 -5.16
CA ALA A 93 13.75 5.03 -5.67
C ALA A 93 14.00 5.31 -7.16
N ALA A 94 15.26 5.37 -7.60
CA ALA A 94 15.59 5.67 -8.99
C ALA A 94 14.99 4.65 -9.98
N ARG A 95 15.06 3.35 -9.65
CA ARG A 95 14.46 2.29 -10.45
C ARG A 95 12.93 2.40 -10.44
N MET A 96 12.35 2.62 -9.26
CA MET A 96 10.90 2.77 -9.13
C MET A 96 10.36 3.93 -9.98
N LEU A 97 11.05 5.06 -10.02
CA LEU A 97 10.64 6.19 -10.87
C LEU A 97 10.56 5.82 -12.35
N VAL A 98 11.56 5.10 -12.87
CA VAL A 98 11.56 4.61 -14.27
C VAL A 98 10.43 3.63 -14.51
N GLN A 99 10.22 2.68 -13.60
CA GLN A 99 9.14 1.71 -13.65
C GLN A 99 7.76 2.36 -13.63
N HIS A 100 7.55 3.34 -12.75
CA HIS A 100 6.29 4.09 -12.68
C HIS A 100 6.05 4.92 -13.95
N GLN A 101 7.09 5.53 -14.51
CA GLN A 101 7.00 6.21 -15.80
C GLN A 101 6.58 5.27 -16.93
N ASN A 102 7.11 4.04 -16.97
CA ASN A 102 6.72 3.04 -17.95
C ASN A 102 5.24 2.67 -17.81
N VAL A 103 4.75 2.44 -16.58
CA VAL A 103 3.34 2.12 -16.31
C VAL A 103 2.42 3.25 -16.75
N VAL A 104 2.72 4.49 -16.35
CA VAL A 104 1.89 5.66 -16.71
C VAL A 104 1.89 5.87 -18.23
N ARG A 105 3.04 5.77 -18.88
CA ARG A 105 3.14 5.87 -20.34
C ARG A 105 2.34 4.78 -21.06
N ALA A 106 2.43 3.52 -20.61
CA ALA A 106 1.65 2.43 -21.17
C ALA A 106 0.14 2.65 -20.97
N ALA A 107 -0.28 3.17 -19.82
CA ALA A 107 -1.68 3.49 -19.53
C ALA A 107 -2.21 4.62 -20.43
N VAL A 108 -1.40 5.66 -20.70
CA VAL A 108 -1.74 6.73 -21.65
C VAL A 108 -1.88 6.15 -23.06
N ASP A 109 -0.88 5.39 -23.53
CA ASP A 109 -0.86 4.80 -24.85
C ASP A 109 -2.05 3.83 -25.09
N ALA A 110 -2.51 3.14 -24.05
CA ALA A 110 -3.66 2.23 -24.09
C ALA A 110 -5.02 2.94 -23.91
N GLY A 111 -5.03 4.23 -23.54
CA GLY A 111 -6.26 4.97 -23.27
C GLY A 111 -7.04 4.49 -22.06
N VAL A 112 -6.33 4.09 -20.97
CA VAL A 112 -6.97 3.66 -19.72
C VAL A 112 -7.89 4.76 -19.19
N GLY A 113 -9.14 4.39 -18.87
CA GLY A 113 -10.17 5.35 -18.44
C GLY A 113 -10.07 5.78 -16.98
N HIS A 114 -9.40 4.99 -16.11
CA HIS A 114 -9.23 5.31 -14.70
C HIS A 114 -7.97 4.63 -14.12
N VAL A 115 -7.10 5.37 -13.47
CA VAL A 115 -5.97 4.82 -12.71
C VAL A 115 -6.24 4.98 -11.21
N VAL A 116 -6.36 3.87 -10.49
CA VAL A 116 -6.36 3.83 -9.02
C VAL A 116 -4.94 3.56 -8.56
N TYR A 117 -4.24 4.58 -8.12
CA TYR A 117 -2.84 4.46 -7.71
C TYR A 117 -2.71 4.30 -6.20
N LEU A 118 -2.02 3.23 -5.75
CA LEU A 118 -1.63 3.05 -4.37
C LEU A 118 -0.46 3.97 -4.03
N SER A 119 -0.77 5.06 -3.37
CA SER A 119 0.15 6.08 -2.87
C SER A 119 0.31 6.00 -1.36
N GLY A 120 1.00 6.95 -0.74
CA GLY A 120 1.16 7.08 0.71
C GLY A 120 0.65 8.41 1.25
N VAL A 121 0.22 8.44 2.51
CA VAL A 121 -0.23 9.68 3.19
C VAL A 121 0.83 10.77 3.13
N ASP A 122 2.10 10.40 3.29
CA ASP A 122 3.23 11.33 3.18
C ASP A 122 3.73 11.52 1.72
N ALA A 123 2.85 11.39 0.71
CA ALA A 123 3.26 11.54 -0.70
C ALA A 123 3.74 12.96 -1.00
N ASP A 124 5.03 13.21 -0.81
CA ASP A 124 5.69 14.50 -0.97
C ASP A 124 7.14 14.30 -1.44
N VAL A 125 7.53 15.01 -2.51
CA VAL A 125 8.92 14.98 -3.02
C VAL A 125 9.92 15.64 -2.06
N ALA A 126 9.47 16.36 -1.05
CA ALA A 126 10.29 16.94 0.01
C ALA A 126 10.34 16.06 1.28
N SER A 127 9.62 14.93 1.32
CA SER A 127 9.67 14.02 2.45
C SER A 127 11.04 13.35 2.59
N PRO A 128 11.55 13.16 3.83
CA PRO A 128 12.74 12.35 4.05
C PRO A 128 12.53 10.88 3.71
N PHE A 129 11.28 10.38 3.71
CA PHE A 129 10.98 8.98 3.44
C PHE A 129 11.08 8.65 1.95
N CYS A 130 11.95 7.71 1.60
CA CYS A 130 12.25 7.37 0.20
C CYS A 130 11.03 6.96 -0.62
N TYR A 131 10.08 6.23 -0.04
CA TYR A 131 8.83 5.85 -0.73
C TYR A 131 7.84 7.02 -0.82
N ALA A 132 7.82 7.94 0.14
CA ALA A 132 7.00 9.14 0.05
C ALA A 132 7.43 10.04 -1.11
N PHE A 133 8.75 10.17 -1.31
CA PHE A 133 9.32 10.85 -2.47
C PHE A 133 8.83 10.23 -3.79
N THR A 134 8.95 8.90 -3.94
CA THR A 134 8.50 8.21 -5.17
C THR A 134 7.00 8.31 -5.37
N ASN A 135 6.21 8.24 -4.30
CA ASN A 135 4.76 8.41 -4.36
C ASN A 135 4.38 9.82 -4.82
N GLY A 136 4.95 10.86 -4.20
CA GLY A 136 4.68 12.26 -4.57
C GLY A 136 5.09 12.58 -6.02
N TRP A 137 6.20 12.01 -6.49
CA TRP A 137 6.60 12.14 -7.89
C TRP A 137 5.62 11.44 -8.85
N THR A 138 5.16 10.24 -8.48
CA THR A 138 4.23 9.46 -9.31
C THR A 138 2.84 10.12 -9.40
N GLU A 139 2.35 10.69 -8.29
CA GLU A 139 1.11 11.47 -8.30
C GLU A 139 1.21 12.64 -9.29
N ARG A 140 2.29 13.43 -9.24
CA ARG A 140 2.52 14.53 -10.20
C ARG A 140 2.61 14.04 -11.64
N LEU A 141 3.23 12.87 -11.87
CA LEU A 141 3.30 12.27 -13.20
C LEU A 141 1.90 11.89 -13.71
N LEU A 142 1.06 11.28 -12.87
CA LEU A 142 -0.32 10.93 -13.20
C LEU A 142 -1.19 12.17 -13.44
N GLU A 143 -1.10 13.19 -12.59
CA GLU A 143 -1.80 14.46 -12.76
C GLU A 143 -1.44 15.14 -14.09
N GLY A 144 -0.14 15.14 -14.45
CA GLY A 144 0.35 15.71 -15.70
C GLY A 144 0.05 14.85 -16.95
N SER A 145 -0.38 13.60 -16.79
CA SER A 145 -0.59 12.66 -17.90
C SER A 145 -1.91 12.84 -18.63
N GLY A 146 -2.89 13.52 -18.02
CA GLY A 146 -4.26 13.64 -18.51
C GLY A 146 -5.14 12.41 -18.25
N LEU A 147 -4.63 11.34 -17.66
CA LEU A 147 -5.41 10.17 -17.26
C LEU A 147 -6.35 10.52 -16.10
N PRO A 148 -7.62 10.07 -16.13
CA PRO A 148 -8.48 10.15 -14.94
C PRO A 148 -7.91 9.27 -13.81
N PHE A 149 -7.89 9.79 -12.58
CA PHE A 149 -7.23 9.11 -11.48
C PHE A 149 -8.01 9.16 -10.16
N SER A 150 -7.64 8.27 -9.24
CA SER A 150 -7.95 8.32 -7.80
C SER A 150 -6.70 7.84 -7.04
N PHE A 151 -6.17 8.66 -6.15
CA PHE A 151 -5.01 8.27 -5.34
C PHE A 151 -5.46 7.66 -4.01
N ALA A 152 -5.09 6.43 -3.76
CA ALA A 152 -5.29 5.74 -2.49
C ALA A 152 -4.04 5.95 -1.63
N ARG A 153 -3.99 7.04 -0.86
CA ARG A 153 -2.86 7.35 0.04
C ARG A 153 -2.97 6.53 1.31
N ALA A 154 -2.28 5.39 1.33
CA ALA A 154 -2.23 4.54 2.51
C ALA A 154 -1.28 5.09 3.56
N SER A 155 -1.67 5.05 4.83
CA SER A 155 -0.74 5.17 5.95
C SER A 155 0.18 3.96 6.01
N LEU A 156 1.17 3.97 6.89
CA LEU A 156 2.08 2.85 7.09
C LEU A 156 1.32 1.58 7.43
N PHE A 157 1.65 0.48 6.74
CA PHE A 157 0.99 -0.79 6.99
C PHE A 157 1.36 -1.35 8.37
N THR A 158 0.35 -1.68 9.17
CA THR A 158 0.55 -2.30 10.49
C THR A 158 1.40 -3.56 10.38
N GLU A 159 1.17 -4.38 9.36
CA GLU A 159 1.91 -5.64 9.13
C GLU A 159 3.37 -5.40 8.75
N PHE A 160 3.68 -4.30 8.08
CA PHE A 160 5.06 -3.90 7.81
C PHE A 160 5.73 -3.41 9.09
N PHE A 161 5.03 -2.57 9.86
CA PHE A 161 5.53 -2.04 11.11
C PHE A 161 5.74 -3.16 12.16
N ALA A 162 5.05 -4.30 12.02
CA ALA A 162 5.22 -5.48 12.88
C ALA A 162 6.67 -6.01 12.90
N ALA A 163 7.49 -5.74 11.88
CA ALA A 163 8.92 -6.06 11.89
C ALA A 163 9.66 -5.40 13.08
N PHE A 164 9.22 -4.20 13.50
CA PHE A 164 9.76 -3.51 14.68
C PHE A 164 9.00 -3.86 15.97
N LEU A 165 7.70 -4.15 15.87
CA LEU A 165 6.85 -4.44 17.03
C LEU A 165 7.12 -5.82 17.63
N ARG A 166 7.42 -6.83 16.79
CA ARG A 166 7.69 -8.21 17.26
C ARG A 166 8.92 -8.33 18.15
N PRO A 167 10.09 -7.78 17.80
CA PRO A 167 11.22 -7.74 18.70
C PRO A 167 10.88 -7.08 20.04
N ALA A 168 10.09 -6.00 20.03
CA ALA A 168 9.66 -5.31 21.24
C ALA A 168 8.77 -6.19 22.16
N LEU A 169 7.90 -7.03 21.58
CA LEU A 169 7.13 -8.02 22.36
C LEU A 169 8.02 -9.01 23.11
N VAL A 170 9.20 -9.34 22.55
CA VAL A 170 10.16 -10.27 23.16
C VAL A 170 11.11 -9.56 24.11
N SER A 171 11.64 -8.39 23.75
CA SER A 171 12.61 -7.64 24.56
C SER A 171 11.97 -6.86 25.72
N GLY A 172 10.73 -6.41 25.55
CA GLY A 172 10.07 -5.45 26.44
C GLY A 172 10.43 -3.98 26.13
N GLU A 173 11.07 -3.71 24.99
CA GLU A 173 11.48 -2.36 24.63
C GLU A 173 11.31 -2.12 23.12
N LEU A 174 10.57 -1.05 22.78
CA LEU A 174 10.43 -0.54 21.40
C LEU A 174 11.43 0.59 21.22
N ARG A 175 12.57 0.31 20.57
CA ARG A 175 13.69 1.22 20.36
C ARG A 175 13.68 1.73 18.93
N VAL A 176 13.18 2.94 18.70
CA VAL A 176 13.14 3.56 17.36
C VAL A 176 13.22 5.09 17.46
N PRO A 177 13.81 5.79 16.46
CA PRO A 177 14.06 7.23 16.52
C PRO A 177 12.86 8.06 16.05
N ALA A 178 11.68 7.87 16.64
CA ALA A 178 10.44 8.53 16.21
C ALA A 178 10.09 9.81 16.99
N GLY A 179 10.79 10.11 18.10
CA GLY A 179 10.47 11.27 18.96
C GLY A 179 9.03 11.21 19.45
N GLU A 180 8.36 12.36 19.38
CA GLU A 180 6.94 12.52 19.71
C GLU A 180 6.02 12.31 18.49
N GLY A 181 6.57 11.91 17.34
CA GLY A 181 5.84 11.71 16.10
C GLY A 181 4.72 10.68 16.24
N ARG A 182 3.67 10.86 15.46
CA ARG A 182 2.46 10.05 15.51
C ARG A 182 2.29 9.25 14.23
N VAL A 183 1.62 8.12 14.34
CA VAL A 183 1.30 7.24 13.20
C VAL A 183 -0.16 6.80 13.26
N SER A 184 -0.80 6.74 12.12
CA SER A 184 -2.16 6.24 11.94
C SER A 184 -2.15 4.92 11.18
N LEU A 185 -1.50 3.89 11.74
CA LEU A 185 -1.23 2.58 11.11
C LEU A 185 -2.50 1.94 10.54
N VAL A 186 -2.44 1.48 9.29
CA VAL A 186 -3.56 0.86 8.58
C VAL A 186 -3.26 -0.58 8.20
N SER A 187 -4.26 -1.47 8.19
CA SER A 187 -4.06 -2.85 7.75
C SER A 187 -4.00 -2.96 6.21
N ARG A 188 -3.20 -3.89 5.70
CA ARG A 188 -3.21 -4.23 4.26
C ARG A 188 -4.61 -4.68 3.81
N SER A 189 -5.35 -5.35 4.68
CA SER A 189 -6.72 -5.79 4.40
C SER A 189 -7.66 -4.60 4.15
N ASP A 190 -7.56 -3.55 4.95
CA ASP A 190 -8.36 -2.34 4.79
C ASP A 190 -8.02 -1.61 3.48
N VAL A 191 -6.73 -1.43 3.20
CA VAL A 191 -6.26 -0.80 1.97
C VAL A 191 -6.69 -1.60 0.74
N GLY A 192 -6.58 -2.93 0.76
CA GLY A 192 -7.04 -3.78 -0.33
C GLY A 192 -8.53 -3.62 -0.63
N ARG A 193 -9.38 -3.51 0.42
CA ARG A 193 -10.81 -3.23 0.25
C ARG A 193 -11.06 -1.84 -0.35
N CYS A 194 -10.30 -0.84 0.06
CA CYS A 194 -10.41 0.51 -0.49
C CYS A 194 -10.00 0.58 -1.97
N LEU A 195 -8.88 -0.08 -2.34
CA LEU A 195 -8.46 -0.16 -3.74
C LEU A 195 -9.52 -0.83 -4.62
N ALA A 196 -10.09 -1.95 -4.16
CA ALA A 196 -11.17 -2.63 -4.88
C ALA A 196 -12.43 -1.74 -4.98
N ALA A 197 -12.79 -1.02 -3.92
CA ALA A 197 -13.92 -0.10 -3.95
C ALA A 197 -13.69 1.07 -4.92
N LEU A 198 -12.50 1.69 -4.90
CA LEU A 198 -12.15 2.79 -5.82
C LEU A 198 -12.15 2.35 -7.28
N ALA A 199 -11.71 1.11 -7.57
CA ALA A 199 -11.73 0.57 -8.92
C ALA A 199 -13.14 0.41 -9.51
N LEU A 200 -14.15 0.30 -8.65
CA LEU A 200 -15.55 0.17 -9.03
C LEU A 200 -16.33 1.50 -9.00
N LEU A 201 -15.68 2.59 -8.64
CA LEU A 201 -16.24 3.94 -8.62
C LEU A 201 -15.70 4.78 -9.79
N PRO A 202 -16.42 5.82 -10.23
CA PRO A 202 -15.86 6.79 -11.16
C PRO A 202 -14.57 7.43 -10.63
N PRO A 203 -13.65 7.87 -11.51
CA PRO A 203 -12.43 8.58 -11.08
C PRO A 203 -12.78 9.82 -10.26
N SER A 204 -12.11 10.00 -9.14
CA SER A 204 -12.41 11.09 -8.19
C SER A 204 -11.61 12.37 -8.45
N GLY A 205 -10.49 12.28 -9.17
CA GLY A 205 -9.56 13.38 -9.38
C GLY A 205 -8.89 13.90 -8.09
N ARG A 206 -8.89 13.10 -7.02
CA ARG A 206 -8.34 13.48 -5.71
C ARG A 206 -7.67 12.33 -4.98
N HIS A 207 -6.99 12.62 -3.88
CA HIS A 207 -6.50 11.62 -2.95
C HIS A 207 -7.54 11.21 -1.90
N HIS A 208 -7.40 10.00 -1.39
CA HIS A 208 -8.16 9.37 -0.32
C HIS A 208 -7.17 8.85 0.72
N ASP A 209 -7.13 9.48 1.89
CA ASP A 209 -6.19 9.12 2.95
C ASP A 209 -6.72 7.90 3.73
N LEU A 210 -6.08 6.76 3.52
CA LEU A 210 -6.47 5.48 4.08
C LEU A 210 -5.68 5.22 5.36
N THR A 211 -6.30 5.47 6.50
CA THR A 211 -5.65 5.36 7.80
C THR A 211 -6.35 4.33 8.69
N GLY A 212 -5.67 3.93 9.75
CA GLY A 212 -6.31 3.23 10.86
C GLY A 212 -7.30 4.13 11.62
N PRO A 213 -7.94 3.57 12.68
CA PRO A 213 -9.01 4.29 13.38
C PRO A 213 -8.52 5.47 14.23
N ALA A 214 -7.22 5.51 14.53
CA ALA A 214 -6.63 6.51 15.41
C ALA A 214 -5.18 6.83 15.05
N SER A 215 -4.78 8.04 15.37
CA SER A 215 -3.39 8.50 15.36
C SER A 215 -2.76 8.23 16.74
N SER A 216 -1.61 7.59 16.78
CA SER A 216 -0.96 7.14 18.02
C SER A 216 0.51 7.56 18.06
N THR A 217 1.00 8.01 19.22
CA THR A 217 2.44 8.10 19.48
C THR A 217 3.05 6.72 19.64
N LEU A 218 4.38 6.60 19.52
CA LEU A 218 5.05 5.32 19.75
C LEU A 218 4.96 4.85 21.20
N GLU A 219 4.78 5.78 22.16
CA GLU A 219 4.44 5.45 23.55
C GLU A 219 3.08 4.74 23.63
N THR A 220 2.05 5.27 22.94
CA THR A 220 0.73 4.61 22.86
C THR A 220 0.83 3.24 22.17
N VAL A 221 1.63 3.12 21.13
CA VAL A 221 1.90 1.82 20.47
C VAL A 221 2.53 0.85 21.48
N ALA A 222 3.52 1.26 22.26
CA ALA A 222 4.16 0.43 23.29
C ALA A 222 3.17 -0.01 24.39
N GLN A 223 2.20 0.83 24.77
CA GLN A 223 1.12 0.46 25.70
C GLN A 223 0.23 -0.63 25.10
N VAL A 224 -0.13 -0.54 23.81
CA VAL A 224 -0.87 -1.61 23.12
C VAL A 224 -0.07 -2.91 23.12
N LEU A 225 1.23 -2.86 22.82
CA LEU A 225 2.12 -4.02 22.88
C LEU A 225 2.19 -4.61 24.30
N SER A 226 2.20 -3.78 25.34
CA SER A 226 2.17 -4.23 26.74
C SER A 226 0.92 -5.08 27.04
N GLY A 227 -0.25 -4.63 26.55
CA GLY A 227 -1.50 -5.37 26.65
C GLY A 227 -1.51 -6.69 25.87
N ILE A 228 -0.76 -6.78 24.77
CA ILE A 228 -0.60 -8.01 23.98
C ILE A 228 0.37 -8.98 24.68
N ALA A 229 1.51 -8.47 25.16
CA ALA A 229 2.56 -9.26 25.79
C ALA A 229 2.20 -9.73 27.22
N GLY A 230 1.20 -9.12 27.87
CA GLY A 230 0.90 -9.35 29.28
C GLY A 230 1.99 -8.88 30.25
N ARG A 231 2.90 -8.02 29.80
CA ARG A 231 4.02 -7.43 30.54
C ARG A 231 4.38 -6.06 29.98
N PRO A 232 5.07 -5.19 30.72
CA PRO A 232 5.46 -3.89 30.25
C PRO A 232 6.35 -3.96 29.00
N VAL A 233 5.97 -3.20 27.97
CA VAL A 233 6.80 -2.84 26.82
C VAL A 233 6.96 -1.31 26.85
N ARG A 234 8.18 -0.81 26.81
CA ARG A 234 8.48 0.62 26.90
C ARG A 234 8.94 1.16 25.54
N TYR A 235 8.52 2.35 25.21
CA TYR A 235 9.12 3.09 24.10
C TYR A 235 10.39 3.80 24.55
N THR A 236 11.43 3.71 23.74
CA THR A 236 12.69 4.46 23.92
C THR A 236 13.02 5.19 22.61
N ASP A 237 12.94 6.50 22.64
CA ASP A 237 13.43 7.33 21.54
C ASP A 237 14.96 7.26 21.50
N VAL A 238 15.50 6.67 20.46
CA VAL A 238 16.94 6.56 20.24
C VAL A 238 17.43 7.58 19.23
N PRO A 239 18.71 7.99 19.27
CA PRO A 239 19.28 8.79 18.19
C PRO A 239 19.18 8.09 16.85
N PRO A 240 18.88 8.78 15.73
CA PRO A 240 18.76 8.15 14.40
C PRO A 240 19.94 7.25 14.00
N PRO A 241 21.22 7.60 14.26
CA PRO A 241 22.34 6.70 13.96
C PRO A 241 22.31 5.37 14.71
N ALA A 242 21.74 5.33 15.93
CA ALA A 242 21.70 4.10 16.73
C ALA A 242 20.84 3.02 16.06
N LEU A 243 19.70 3.38 15.46
CA LEU A 243 18.89 2.43 14.69
C LEU A 243 19.67 1.87 13.50
N ALA A 244 20.36 2.73 12.73
CA ALA A 244 21.16 2.29 11.59
C ALA A 244 22.26 1.29 12.00
N GLU A 245 22.94 1.55 13.13
CA GLU A 245 23.95 0.65 13.69
C GLU A 245 23.34 -0.68 14.18
N GLU A 246 22.16 -0.65 14.80
CA GLU A 246 21.46 -1.85 15.26
C GLU A 246 21.04 -2.73 14.08
N LEU A 247 20.47 -2.14 13.03
CA LEU A 247 20.08 -2.85 11.81
C LEU A 247 21.28 -3.44 11.08
N ALA A 248 22.37 -2.67 10.93
CA ALA A 248 23.60 -3.14 10.31
C ALA A 248 24.25 -4.31 11.09
N ARG A 249 24.25 -4.26 12.44
CA ARG A 249 24.72 -5.35 13.29
C ARG A 249 23.84 -6.61 13.18
N ALA A 250 22.55 -6.43 12.91
CA ALA A 250 21.62 -7.54 12.67
C ALA A 250 21.77 -8.12 11.25
N GLY A 251 22.60 -7.53 10.39
CA GLY A 251 22.82 -7.99 9.02
C GLY A 251 21.72 -7.53 8.04
N GLU A 252 20.99 -6.47 8.38
CA GLU A 252 19.96 -5.91 7.48
C GLU A 252 20.62 -5.34 6.21
N ASP A 253 19.95 -5.48 5.09
CA ASP A 253 20.38 -4.92 3.82
C ASP A 253 20.55 -3.39 3.90
N PRO A 254 21.60 -2.79 3.32
CA PRO A 254 21.86 -1.35 3.39
C PRO A 254 20.71 -0.49 2.84
N TRP A 255 20.02 -0.97 1.79
CA TRP A 255 18.86 -0.26 1.24
C TRP A 255 17.70 -0.26 2.24
N TRP A 256 17.39 -1.39 2.87
CA TRP A 256 16.34 -1.48 3.89
C TRP A 256 16.70 -0.68 5.14
N THR A 257 17.97 -0.69 5.57
CA THR A 257 18.45 0.18 6.65
C THR A 257 18.17 1.66 6.35
N TYR A 258 18.49 2.12 5.14
CA TYR A 258 18.17 3.48 4.70
C TYR A 258 16.66 3.73 4.67
N ALA A 259 15.86 2.82 4.10
CA ALA A 259 14.42 2.96 4.01
C ALA A 259 13.77 3.09 5.39
N TYR A 260 14.16 2.25 6.36
CA TYR A 260 13.66 2.31 7.73
C TYR A 260 14.05 3.61 8.43
N CYS A 261 15.31 4.01 8.35
CA CYS A 261 15.77 5.27 8.97
C CYS A 261 15.04 6.48 8.38
N SER A 262 14.84 6.51 7.06
CA SER A 262 14.11 7.57 6.37
C SER A 262 12.62 7.61 6.76
N MET A 263 12.00 6.43 6.98
CA MET A 263 10.63 6.33 7.49
C MET A 263 10.50 6.94 8.89
N PHE A 264 11.41 6.59 9.81
CA PHE A 264 11.35 7.16 11.16
C PHE A 264 11.67 8.65 11.20
N ALA A 265 12.51 9.17 10.28
CA ALA A 265 12.69 10.61 10.12
C ALA A 265 11.37 11.30 9.74
N SER A 266 10.62 10.73 8.80
CA SER A 266 9.30 11.24 8.40
C SER A 266 8.26 11.14 9.54
N ILE A 267 8.29 10.07 10.35
CA ILE A 267 7.43 9.95 11.54
C ILE A 267 7.79 11.03 12.57
N ARG A 268 9.08 11.27 12.82
CA ARG A 268 9.56 12.32 13.73
C ARG A 268 9.12 13.72 13.31
N GLU A 269 8.94 13.97 12.01
CA GLU A 269 8.37 15.19 11.45
C GLU A 269 6.82 15.23 11.51
N ASP A 270 6.19 14.27 12.16
CA ASP A 270 4.72 14.13 12.33
C ASP A 270 3.91 14.03 11.03
N ARG A 271 4.53 13.54 9.94
CA ARG A 271 3.92 13.46 8.59
C ARG A 271 2.86 12.35 8.46
N TRP A 272 2.68 11.50 9.48
CA TRP A 272 1.75 10.35 9.49
C TRP A 272 0.66 10.48 10.55
N SER A 273 0.49 11.67 11.12
CA SER A 273 -0.38 11.92 12.27
C SER A 273 -1.86 12.01 11.94
N GLU A 274 -2.22 12.28 10.71
CA GLU A 274 -3.62 12.41 10.31
C GLU A 274 -4.37 11.08 10.43
N ALA A 275 -5.59 11.13 10.96
CA ALA A 275 -6.54 10.02 10.98
C ALA A 275 -7.80 10.39 10.22
N SER A 276 -8.24 9.54 9.28
CA SER A 276 -9.34 9.81 8.39
C SER A 276 -10.49 8.80 8.54
N GLN A 277 -11.66 9.12 7.99
CA GLN A 277 -12.81 8.23 7.90
C GLN A 277 -12.97 7.59 6.50
N GLU A 278 -11.98 7.75 5.61
CA GLU A 278 -12.08 7.31 4.22
C GLU A 278 -12.24 5.78 4.08
N VAL A 279 -11.56 4.98 4.93
CA VAL A 279 -11.74 3.52 4.94
C VAL A 279 -13.21 3.14 5.20
N LEU A 280 -13.83 3.73 6.23
CA LEU A 280 -15.24 3.51 6.54
C LEU A 280 -16.14 4.01 5.40
N ARG A 281 -15.87 5.19 4.85
CA ARG A 281 -16.67 5.81 3.78
C ARG A 281 -16.63 4.96 2.50
N LEU A 282 -15.47 4.47 2.10
CA LEU A 282 -15.30 3.68 0.87
C LEU A 282 -15.81 2.25 1.00
N THR A 283 -15.67 1.63 2.17
CA THR A 283 -15.90 0.19 2.34
C THR A 283 -17.15 -0.16 3.16
N GLY A 284 -17.78 0.84 3.82
CA GLY A 284 -18.85 0.61 4.79
C GLY A 284 -18.41 -0.10 6.07
N ARG A 285 -17.10 -0.31 6.27
CA ARG A 285 -16.52 -1.01 7.42
C ARG A 285 -15.44 -0.16 8.06
N ALA A 286 -15.45 -0.09 9.39
CA ALA A 286 -14.40 0.59 10.14
C ALA A 286 -13.03 -0.10 9.89
N PRO A 287 -11.93 0.67 9.87
CA PRO A 287 -10.58 0.11 9.79
C PRO A 287 -10.26 -0.73 11.03
N ALA A 288 -9.43 -1.75 10.85
CA ALA A 288 -9.00 -2.62 11.94
C ALA A 288 -8.13 -1.85 12.94
N ALA A 289 -8.34 -2.11 14.24
CA ALA A 289 -7.52 -1.53 15.29
C ALA A 289 -6.12 -2.20 15.33
N LEU A 290 -5.13 -1.47 15.83
CA LEU A 290 -3.73 -1.89 15.87
C LEU A 290 -3.56 -3.25 16.58
N ASP A 291 -4.18 -3.41 17.74
CA ASP A 291 -4.06 -4.64 18.54
C ASP A 291 -4.63 -5.87 17.80
N VAL A 292 -5.72 -5.70 17.06
CA VAL A 292 -6.32 -6.77 16.24
C VAL A 292 -5.35 -7.23 15.16
N VAL A 293 -4.72 -6.30 14.45
CA VAL A 293 -3.79 -6.63 13.37
C VAL A 293 -2.50 -7.25 13.92
N VAL A 294 -1.94 -6.68 14.99
CA VAL A 294 -0.71 -7.22 15.61
C VAL A 294 -0.93 -8.64 16.14
N ARG A 295 -2.06 -8.92 16.82
CA ARG A 295 -2.38 -10.28 17.28
C ARG A 295 -2.55 -11.28 16.12
N ALA A 296 -3.11 -10.85 15.00
CA ALA A 296 -3.29 -11.72 13.84
C ALA A 296 -1.97 -12.01 13.09
N THR A 297 -0.93 -11.22 13.33
CA THR A 297 0.39 -11.35 12.70
C THR A 297 1.48 -11.84 13.65
N ALA A 298 1.22 -11.94 14.96
CA ALA A 298 2.12 -12.49 15.96
C ALA A 298 2.12 -14.03 15.91
#